data_e4c1a6230bcdccb10b4df17d960611ff
#
_entry.id   e4c1a6230bcdccb10b4df17d960611ff
#
_cell.length_a   1.000
_cell.length_b   1.000
_cell.length_c   1.000
_cell.angle_alpha   90.00
_cell.angle_beta   90.00
_cell.angle_gamma   90.00
#
_symmetry.space_group_name_H-M   'P 1'
#
loop_
_entity.id
_entity.type
_entity.pdbx_description
1 polymer ?
#
loop_
_entity_poly.entity_id
_entity_poly.type
_entity_poly.pdbx_seq_one_letter_code
_entity_poly.pdbx_strand_id
1 'polypeptide(L)'
;TGIRPQGKEIVRTWLYYTLLKSTLLLDMPGFQNVWIDGLGMDPWGRKMSKSLGNGIDADSVLECGAGGRTGSWRVKGPEKSVQLKANKIGSECFRLWKACDAQVGDDFHINPEEIEAKYFGVLTKIFNVARFASQFPVPTDFDTIPENLCAGDRWTQIGRASCRERV
;
A
#
# COMPACT_ATOMS: atom_id res chain seq x y z
N THR A 1 24.72 -5.73 -1.86
CA THR A 1 23.27 -5.55 -1.64
C THR A 1 22.50 -6.35 -2.66
N GLY A 2 21.52 -7.17 -2.26
CA GLY A 2 20.77 -8.05 -3.16
C GLY A 2 19.83 -7.31 -4.11
N ILE A 3 19.15 -6.25 -3.65
CA ILE A 3 18.16 -5.52 -4.41
C ILE A 3 18.26 -4.01 -4.20
N ARG A 4 17.99 -3.26 -5.26
CA ARG A 4 17.86 -1.80 -5.25
C ARG A 4 16.50 -1.38 -5.78
N PRO A 5 15.57 -0.92 -4.94
CA PRO A 5 14.34 -0.29 -5.39
C PRO A 5 14.58 1.16 -5.80
N GLN A 6 13.97 1.59 -6.89
CA GLN A 6 14.03 2.98 -7.36
C GLN A 6 12.94 3.30 -8.39
N GLY A 7 12.65 4.58 -8.58
CA GLY A 7 11.75 5.05 -9.63
C GLY A 7 12.38 4.98 -11.03
N LYS A 8 11.54 4.82 -12.05
CA LYS A 8 11.96 4.76 -13.46
C LYS A 8 12.69 6.01 -13.95
N GLU A 9 12.44 7.15 -13.36
CA GLU A 9 13.01 8.44 -13.76
C GLU A 9 14.51 8.59 -13.49
N ILE A 10 15.04 7.82 -12.53
CA ILE A 10 16.46 7.91 -12.13
C ILE A 10 17.33 6.80 -12.70
N VAL A 11 16.80 6.02 -13.66
CA VAL A 11 17.56 4.96 -14.35
C VAL A 11 18.77 5.52 -15.09
N ARG A 12 18.61 6.64 -15.81
CA ARG A 12 19.68 7.29 -16.59
C ARG A 12 20.70 8.05 -15.75
N THR A 13 20.38 8.29 -14.49
CA THR A 13 21.21 9.09 -13.58
C THR A 13 21.75 8.23 -12.46
N TRP A 14 21.05 8.11 -11.36
CA TRP A 14 21.54 7.42 -10.16
C TRP A 14 21.85 5.93 -10.37
N LEU A 15 21.00 5.20 -11.10
CA LEU A 15 21.26 3.80 -11.37
C LEU A 15 22.51 3.65 -12.24
N TYR A 16 22.56 4.36 -13.36
CA TYR A 16 23.69 4.31 -14.29
C TYR A 16 25.01 4.69 -13.61
N TYR A 17 25.04 5.82 -12.91
CA TYR A 17 26.25 6.26 -12.23
C TYR A 17 26.70 5.34 -11.10
N THR A 18 25.75 4.76 -10.38
CA THR A 18 26.07 3.79 -9.30
C THR A 18 26.68 2.52 -9.88
N LEU A 19 26.09 1.95 -10.92
CA LEU A 19 26.62 0.76 -11.58
C LEU A 19 27.99 1.03 -12.19
N LEU A 20 28.13 2.12 -12.93
CA LEU A 20 29.41 2.50 -13.54
C LEU A 20 30.52 2.64 -12.50
N LYS A 21 30.26 3.39 -11.43
CA LYS A 21 31.25 3.59 -10.35
C LYS A 21 31.58 2.30 -9.63
N SER A 22 30.60 1.49 -9.28
CA SER A 22 30.86 0.22 -8.58
C SER A 22 31.65 -0.76 -9.43
N THR A 23 31.35 -0.85 -10.71
CA THR A 23 32.10 -1.72 -11.63
C THR A 23 33.54 -1.23 -11.84
N LEU A 24 33.75 0.07 -12.04
CA LEU A 24 35.08 0.61 -12.28
C LEU A 24 35.97 0.62 -11.02
N LEU A 25 35.41 0.81 -9.84
CA LEU A 25 36.16 0.95 -8.59
C LEU A 25 36.31 -0.36 -7.83
N LEU A 26 35.32 -1.25 -7.94
CA LEU A 26 35.24 -2.47 -7.14
C LEU A 26 35.22 -3.75 -7.97
N ASP A 27 35.28 -3.63 -9.30
CA ASP A 27 35.18 -4.72 -10.26
C ASP A 27 33.96 -5.64 -10.05
N MET A 28 32.89 -5.07 -9.52
CA MET A 28 31.65 -5.79 -9.26
C MET A 28 30.44 -4.85 -9.27
N PRO A 29 29.23 -5.35 -9.67
CA PRO A 29 28.02 -4.55 -9.57
C PRO A 29 27.65 -4.31 -8.10
N GLY A 30 27.18 -3.12 -7.79
CA GLY A 30 26.79 -2.74 -6.43
C GLY A 30 25.57 -3.49 -5.88
N PHE A 31 24.77 -4.10 -6.76
CA PHE A 31 23.56 -4.89 -6.43
C PHE A 31 23.24 -5.89 -7.54
N GLN A 32 22.55 -6.97 -7.18
CA GLN A 32 22.22 -8.06 -8.11
C GLN A 32 20.93 -7.79 -8.90
N ASN A 33 19.95 -7.16 -8.27
CA ASN A 33 18.64 -6.89 -8.83
C ASN A 33 18.28 -5.41 -8.70
N VAL A 34 17.54 -4.89 -9.67
CA VAL A 34 16.97 -3.55 -9.63
C VAL A 34 15.45 -3.68 -9.72
N TRP A 35 14.78 -3.10 -8.74
CA TRP A 35 13.33 -3.03 -8.71
C TRP A 35 12.91 -1.63 -9.17
N ILE A 36 12.30 -1.56 -10.34
CA ILE A 36 11.92 -0.29 -10.94
C ILE A 36 10.43 -0.02 -10.69
N ASP A 37 10.15 1.00 -9.89
CA ASP A 37 8.81 1.45 -9.60
C ASP A 37 8.34 2.52 -10.59
N GLY A 38 7.02 2.59 -10.78
CA GLY A 38 6.37 3.69 -11.47
C GLY A 38 6.38 4.99 -10.65
N LEU A 39 5.83 6.05 -11.25
CA LEU A 39 5.71 7.35 -10.60
C LEU A 39 4.36 7.50 -9.90
N GLY A 40 4.38 8.04 -8.70
CA GLY A 40 3.19 8.57 -8.07
C GLY A 40 2.80 9.90 -8.71
N MET A 41 1.59 9.96 -9.24
CA MET A 41 1.01 11.15 -9.85
C MET A 41 -0.18 11.62 -9.03
N ASP A 42 -0.48 12.90 -9.09
CA ASP A 42 -1.70 13.41 -8.51
C ASP A 42 -2.94 12.97 -9.32
N PRO A 43 -4.16 13.18 -8.82
CA PRO A 43 -5.38 12.75 -9.51
C PRO A 43 -5.59 13.34 -10.92
N TRP A 44 -4.86 14.40 -11.22
CA TRP A 44 -4.89 15.07 -12.54
C TRP A 44 -3.74 14.64 -13.46
N GLY A 45 -2.98 13.62 -13.09
CA GLY A 45 -1.88 13.08 -13.90
C GLY A 45 -0.60 13.92 -13.86
N ARG A 46 -0.46 14.85 -12.93
CA ARG A 46 0.77 15.64 -12.79
C ARG A 46 1.75 14.92 -11.88
N LYS A 47 3.03 14.94 -12.26
CA LYS A 47 4.10 14.44 -11.40
C LYS A 47 4.12 15.20 -10.06
N MET A 48 4.24 14.46 -8.98
CA MET A 48 4.36 15.05 -7.65
C MET A 48 5.66 15.82 -7.48
N SER A 49 5.57 17.03 -6.94
CA SER A 49 6.72 17.84 -6.59
C SER A 49 6.45 18.73 -5.38
N LYS A 50 7.50 19.01 -4.62
CA LYS A 50 7.42 19.93 -3.48
C LYS A 50 7.02 21.34 -3.90
N SER A 51 7.47 21.80 -5.07
CA SER A 51 7.16 23.14 -5.59
C SER A 51 5.70 23.30 -5.98
N LEU A 52 5.05 22.24 -6.42
CA LEU A 52 3.61 22.24 -6.73
C LEU A 52 2.74 22.04 -5.48
N GLY A 53 3.32 21.54 -4.39
CA GLY A 53 2.58 21.23 -3.17
C GLY A 53 1.54 20.11 -3.34
N ASN A 54 1.73 19.25 -4.35
CA ASN A 54 0.88 18.10 -4.62
C ASN A 54 1.52 16.77 -4.18
N GLY A 55 2.59 16.82 -3.40
CA GLY A 55 3.26 15.66 -2.86
C GLY A 55 2.50 15.04 -1.67
N ILE A 56 2.85 13.79 -1.34
CA ILE A 56 2.40 13.14 -0.11
C ILE A 56 3.30 13.62 1.02
N ASP A 57 2.67 14.17 2.03
CA ASP A 57 3.31 14.44 3.31
C ASP A 57 2.95 13.30 4.27
N ALA A 58 3.95 12.54 4.69
CA ALA A 58 3.75 11.37 5.53
C ALA A 58 3.13 11.71 6.89
N ASP A 59 3.54 12.83 7.49
CA ASP A 59 3.00 13.29 8.77
C ASP A 59 1.51 13.62 8.64
N SER A 60 1.12 14.30 7.58
CA SER A 60 -0.29 14.59 7.30
C SER A 60 -1.12 13.32 7.11
N VAL A 61 -0.57 12.27 6.49
CA VAL A 61 -1.26 10.98 6.36
C VAL A 61 -1.39 10.27 7.69
N LEU A 62 -0.33 10.25 8.50
CA LEU A 62 -0.32 9.62 9.83
C LEU A 62 -1.28 10.32 10.81
N GLU A 63 -1.39 11.64 10.74
CA GLU A 63 -2.30 12.42 11.57
C GLU A 63 -3.75 12.33 11.11
N CYS A 64 -3.99 11.87 9.90
CA CYS A 64 -5.31 11.72 9.31
C CYS A 64 -5.99 10.47 9.86
N GLY A 65 -6.92 10.61 10.76
CA GLY A 65 -7.94 9.61 11.07
C GLY A 65 -7.74 8.69 12.26
N ALA A 66 -6.58 8.52 12.83
CA ALA A 66 -6.41 7.63 13.98
C ALA A 66 -6.32 8.39 15.32
N GLY A 67 -7.23 8.13 16.23
CA GLY A 67 -7.10 8.54 17.62
C GLY A 67 -7.42 10.00 17.93
N GLY A 68 -8.30 10.64 17.17
CA GLY A 68 -8.84 11.95 17.52
C GLY A 68 -7.97 13.16 17.14
N ARG A 69 -6.93 12.98 16.38
CA ARG A 69 -6.19 14.08 15.76
C ARG A 69 -6.93 14.54 14.51
N THR A 70 -7.14 15.82 14.38
CA THR A 70 -7.89 16.48 13.30
C THR A 70 -7.00 16.76 12.06
N GLY A 71 -5.98 15.95 11.83
CA GLY A 71 -5.17 16.03 10.62
C GLY A 71 -6.00 15.73 9.38
N SER A 72 -5.79 16.49 8.33
CA SER A 72 -6.37 16.19 7.01
C SER A 72 -5.28 16.18 5.97
N TRP A 73 -5.20 15.10 5.22
CA TRP A 73 -4.33 15.06 4.06
C TRP A 73 -4.97 15.85 2.93
N ARG A 74 -4.21 16.79 2.37
CA ARG A 74 -4.68 17.68 1.32
C ARG A 74 -3.77 17.64 0.11
N VAL A 75 -4.36 17.55 -1.06
CA VAL A 75 -3.64 17.62 -2.34
C VAL A 75 -4.16 18.82 -3.14
N LYS A 76 -3.24 19.71 -3.52
CA LYS A 76 -3.59 20.88 -4.32
C LYS A 76 -3.81 20.51 -5.78
N GLY A 77 -4.93 20.97 -6.34
CA GLY A 77 -5.27 20.82 -7.74
C GLY A 77 -4.47 21.75 -8.68
N PRO A 78 -4.72 21.66 -9.99
CA PRO A 78 -4.12 22.53 -10.99
C PRO A 78 -4.54 23.99 -10.79
N GLU A 79 -5.77 24.23 -10.35
CA GLU A 79 -6.27 25.53 -9.98
C GLU A 79 -6.21 25.74 -8.47
N LYS A 80 -5.96 26.96 -8.01
CA LYS A 80 -5.82 27.27 -6.58
C LYS A 80 -7.06 26.94 -5.75
N SER A 81 -8.22 26.90 -6.34
CA SER A 81 -9.51 26.59 -5.71
C SER A 81 -9.77 25.09 -5.52
N VAL A 82 -9.10 24.24 -6.27
CA VAL A 82 -9.32 22.79 -6.22
C VAL A 82 -8.41 22.16 -5.19
N GLN A 83 -9.00 21.54 -4.18
CA GLN A 83 -8.31 20.84 -3.14
C GLN A 83 -9.05 19.56 -2.77
N LEU A 84 -8.39 18.41 -2.89
CA LEU A 84 -8.88 17.15 -2.39
C LEU A 84 -8.48 16.96 -0.94
N LYS A 85 -9.36 16.38 -0.15
CA LYS A 85 -9.19 16.27 1.28
C LYS A 85 -9.68 14.91 1.80
N ALA A 86 -8.84 14.23 2.56
CA ALA A 86 -9.21 13.04 3.31
C ALA A 86 -9.01 13.26 4.82
N ASN A 87 -9.86 12.67 5.62
CA ASN A 87 -9.86 12.85 7.08
C ASN A 87 -9.72 11.53 7.86
N LYS A 88 -9.85 10.37 7.21
CA LYS A 88 -9.91 9.06 7.86
C LYS A 88 -8.90 8.05 7.32
N ILE A 89 -7.96 8.47 6.49
CA ILE A 89 -7.04 7.53 5.85
C ILE A 89 -6.20 6.78 6.89
N GLY A 90 -5.45 7.47 7.70
CA GLY A 90 -4.49 6.86 8.61
C GLY A 90 -3.42 6.02 7.91
N SER A 91 -2.46 5.53 8.66
CA SER A 91 -1.33 4.74 8.15
C SER A 91 -1.78 3.41 7.52
N GLU A 92 -2.70 2.70 8.15
CA GLU A 92 -3.09 1.36 7.71
C GLU A 92 -3.88 1.40 6.39
N CYS A 93 -4.77 2.38 6.23
CA CYS A 93 -5.50 2.59 5.00
C CYS A 93 -4.55 2.94 3.84
N PHE A 94 -3.58 3.81 4.08
CA PHE A 94 -2.57 4.17 3.10
C PHE A 94 -1.68 2.98 2.71
N ARG A 95 -1.25 2.17 3.67
CA ARG A 95 -0.46 0.96 3.42
C ARG A 95 -1.23 -0.07 2.62
N LEU A 96 -2.52 -0.30 2.96
CA LEU A 96 -3.37 -1.21 2.22
C LEU A 96 -3.57 -0.74 0.76
N TRP A 97 -3.84 0.55 0.56
CA TRP A 97 -3.92 1.12 -0.77
C TRP A 97 -2.62 0.91 -1.57
N LYS A 98 -1.46 1.21 -0.95
CA LYS A 98 -0.17 1.04 -1.62
C LYS A 98 0.08 -0.41 -2.03
N ALA A 99 -0.32 -1.37 -1.21
CA ALA A 99 -0.17 -2.79 -1.52
C ALA A 99 -1.11 -3.28 -2.64
N CYS A 100 -2.31 -2.69 -2.74
CA CYS A 100 -3.33 -3.15 -3.69
C CYS A 100 -3.27 -2.43 -5.05
N ASP A 101 -3.11 -1.11 -5.06
CA ASP A 101 -3.27 -0.30 -6.28
C ASP A 101 -1.93 0.17 -6.88
N ALA A 102 -0.89 0.32 -6.09
CA ALA A 102 0.40 0.78 -6.59
C ALA A 102 1.27 -0.40 -7.06
N GLN A 103 1.03 -0.85 -8.28
CA GLN A 103 1.77 -1.96 -8.87
C GLN A 103 3.20 -1.54 -9.27
N VAL A 104 4.09 -2.55 -9.31
CA VAL A 104 5.48 -2.36 -9.73
C VAL A 104 5.56 -2.07 -11.21
N GLY A 105 6.33 -1.06 -11.57
CA GLY A 105 6.56 -0.69 -12.97
C GLY A 105 5.53 0.28 -13.55
N ASP A 106 4.33 0.33 -13.02
CA ASP A 106 3.25 1.19 -13.50
C ASP A 106 3.14 2.49 -12.71
N ASP A 107 2.76 3.56 -13.41
CA ASP A 107 2.43 4.83 -12.76
C ASP A 107 1.08 4.72 -12.07
N PHE A 108 0.97 5.30 -10.90
CA PHE A 108 -0.26 5.23 -10.10
C PHE A 108 -0.72 6.62 -9.68
N HIS A 109 -2.03 6.81 -9.65
CA HIS A 109 -2.65 8.06 -9.23
C HIS A 109 -2.94 8.03 -7.72
N ILE A 110 -2.69 9.15 -7.07
CA ILE A 110 -2.89 9.29 -5.63
C ILE A 110 -4.01 10.28 -5.38
N ASN A 111 -5.20 9.73 -5.12
CA ASN A 111 -6.39 10.50 -4.77
C ASN A 111 -6.80 10.23 -3.33
N PRO A 112 -6.63 11.20 -2.41
CA PRO A 112 -6.98 11.03 -1.00
C PRO A 112 -8.44 10.57 -0.77
N GLU A 113 -9.38 11.15 -1.51
CA GLU A 113 -10.80 10.87 -1.33
C GLU A 113 -11.17 9.45 -1.79
N GLU A 114 -10.62 9.01 -2.91
CA GLU A 114 -10.82 7.63 -3.41
C GLU A 114 -10.18 6.59 -2.48
N ILE A 115 -8.99 6.88 -1.99
CA ILE A 115 -8.30 6.00 -1.03
C ILE A 115 -9.15 5.85 0.23
N GLU A 116 -9.65 6.95 0.78
CA GLU A 116 -10.53 6.92 1.95
C GLU A 116 -11.79 6.12 1.68
N ALA A 117 -12.49 6.40 0.57
CA ALA A 117 -13.74 5.75 0.23
C ALA A 117 -13.58 4.23 0.04
N LYS A 118 -12.53 3.81 -0.65
CA LYS A 118 -12.30 2.39 -0.98
C LYS A 118 -11.75 1.59 0.21
N TYR A 119 -10.73 2.08 0.88
CA TYR A 119 -9.95 1.27 1.82
C TYR A 119 -10.34 1.42 3.28
N PHE A 120 -10.86 2.56 3.70
CA PHE A 120 -11.31 2.75 5.08
C PHE A 120 -12.46 1.79 5.45
N GLY A 121 -13.41 1.61 4.55
CA GLY A 121 -14.51 0.66 4.75
C GLY A 121 -14.06 -0.80 4.85
N VAL A 122 -13.07 -1.20 4.07
CA VAL A 122 -12.47 -2.55 4.10
C VAL A 122 -11.79 -2.79 5.44
N LEU A 123 -10.94 -1.86 5.90
CA LEU A 123 -10.27 -1.98 7.19
C LEU A 123 -11.24 -2.01 8.36
N THR A 124 -12.31 -1.20 8.31
CA THR A 124 -13.35 -1.22 9.33
C THR A 124 -14.03 -2.58 9.41
N LYS A 125 -14.32 -3.22 8.28
CA LYS A 125 -14.87 -4.58 8.25
C LYS A 125 -13.90 -5.61 8.81
N ILE A 126 -12.63 -5.57 8.42
CA ILE A 126 -11.60 -6.46 8.95
C ILE A 126 -11.49 -6.32 10.47
N PHE A 127 -11.42 -5.07 10.95
CA PHE A 127 -11.36 -4.78 12.38
C PHE A 127 -12.59 -5.32 13.14
N ASN A 128 -13.79 -5.13 12.61
CA ASN A 128 -15.01 -5.62 13.24
C ASN A 128 -15.06 -7.15 13.26
N VAL A 129 -14.62 -7.82 12.21
CA VAL A 129 -14.51 -9.29 12.18
C VAL A 129 -13.49 -9.79 13.20
N ALA A 130 -12.32 -9.16 13.25
CA ALA A 130 -11.29 -9.51 14.23
C ALA A 130 -11.78 -9.29 15.68
N ARG A 131 -12.46 -8.16 15.94
CA ARG A 131 -13.08 -7.87 17.22
C ARG A 131 -14.16 -8.88 17.60
N PHE A 132 -14.97 -9.30 16.64
CA PHE A 132 -15.96 -10.35 16.87
C PHE A 132 -15.28 -11.69 17.17
N ALA A 133 -14.31 -12.08 16.36
CA ALA A 133 -13.57 -13.32 16.57
C ALA A 133 -12.83 -13.37 17.92
N SER A 134 -12.33 -12.23 18.41
CA SER A 134 -11.62 -12.15 19.69
C SER A 134 -12.51 -12.41 20.93
N GLN A 135 -13.84 -12.45 20.76
CA GLN A 135 -14.78 -12.79 21.84
C GLN A 135 -14.85 -14.32 22.08
N PHE A 136 -14.34 -15.12 21.17
CA PHE A 136 -14.32 -16.57 21.28
C PHE A 136 -12.98 -17.06 21.82
N PRO A 137 -12.99 -18.17 22.57
CA PRO A 137 -11.72 -18.77 23.03
C PRO A 137 -10.86 -19.19 21.83
N VAL A 138 -9.56 -18.98 21.98
CA VAL A 138 -8.59 -19.41 20.97
C VAL A 138 -8.55 -20.93 20.97
N PRO A 139 -8.75 -21.62 19.83
CA PRO A 139 -8.60 -23.06 19.75
C PRO A 139 -7.19 -23.48 20.16
N THR A 140 -7.08 -24.52 20.96
CA THR A 140 -5.79 -25.09 21.36
C THR A 140 -5.14 -25.95 20.28
N ASP A 141 -5.94 -26.38 19.32
CA ASP A 141 -5.51 -27.17 18.17
C ASP A 141 -6.14 -26.58 16.89
N PHE A 142 -5.27 -26.14 15.97
CA PHE A 142 -5.68 -25.58 14.67
C PHE A 142 -5.67 -26.63 13.54
N ASP A 143 -5.10 -27.81 13.80
CA ASP A 143 -4.91 -28.85 12.78
C ASP A 143 -6.05 -29.87 12.80
N THR A 144 -6.73 -30.01 13.93
CA THR A 144 -7.88 -30.92 14.05
C THR A 144 -9.17 -30.25 13.59
N ILE A 145 -9.75 -30.80 12.55
CA ILE A 145 -11.05 -30.37 12.04
C ILE A 145 -12.15 -31.03 12.89
N PRO A 146 -13.04 -30.26 13.53
CA PRO A 146 -14.15 -30.84 14.28
C PRO A 146 -15.01 -31.74 13.41
N GLU A 147 -15.39 -32.92 13.91
CA GLU A 147 -16.23 -33.89 13.18
C GLU A 147 -17.67 -33.39 12.99
N ASN A 148 -18.15 -32.52 13.90
CA ASN A 148 -19.54 -32.03 13.92
C ASN A 148 -19.68 -30.66 13.22
N LEU A 149 -19.17 -30.52 12.02
CA LEU A 149 -19.33 -29.31 11.24
C LEU A 149 -20.73 -29.17 10.65
N CYS A 150 -21.31 -27.96 10.76
CA CYS A 150 -22.54 -27.66 10.04
C CYS A 150 -22.30 -27.57 8.51
N ALA A 151 -23.36 -27.55 7.73
CA ALA A 151 -23.26 -27.47 6.26
C ALA A 151 -22.50 -26.23 5.78
N GLY A 152 -22.66 -25.09 6.47
CA GLY A 152 -21.94 -23.84 6.17
C GLY A 152 -20.43 -23.95 6.43
N ASP A 153 -20.03 -24.61 7.51
CA ASP A 153 -18.64 -24.81 7.85
C ASP A 153 -17.94 -25.73 6.84
N ARG A 154 -18.62 -26.80 6.43
CA ARG A 154 -18.13 -27.71 5.37
C ARG A 154 -17.92 -26.95 4.04
N TRP A 155 -18.85 -26.06 3.71
CA TRP A 155 -18.75 -25.22 2.51
C TRP A 155 -17.54 -24.31 2.55
N THR A 156 -17.25 -23.71 3.70
CA THR A 156 -16.08 -22.85 3.92
C THR A 156 -14.77 -23.64 3.77
N GLN A 157 -14.74 -24.90 4.20
CA GLN A 157 -13.58 -25.78 4.02
C GLN A 157 -13.32 -26.10 2.54
N ILE A 158 -14.36 -26.40 1.77
CA ILE A 158 -14.25 -26.64 0.33
C ILE A 158 -13.68 -25.39 -0.37
N GLY A 159 -14.16 -24.20 -0.02
CA GLY A 159 -13.65 -22.94 -0.53
C GLY A 159 -12.16 -22.71 -0.20
N ARG A 160 -11.73 -23.09 1.00
CA ARG A 160 -10.33 -23.00 1.44
C ARG A 160 -9.41 -23.97 0.70
N ALA A 161 -9.86 -25.18 0.43
CA ALA A 161 -9.13 -26.15 -0.39
C ALA A 161 -8.95 -25.63 -1.83
N SER A 162 -10.02 -25.13 -2.44
CA SER A 162 -10.02 -24.57 -3.79
C SER A 162 -9.11 -23.32 -3.93
N CYS A 163 -8.92 -22.52 -2.88
CA CYS A 163 -7.98 -21.42 -2.89
C CYS A 163 -6.52 -21.88 -2.78
N ARG A 164 -6.23 -22.98 -2.10
CA ARG A 164 -4.87 -23.54 -1.99
C ARG A 164 -4.34 -24.14 -3.28
N GLU A 165 -5.22 -24.65 -4.13
CA GLU A 165 -4.84 -25.27 -5.41
C GLU A 165 -4.57 -24.25 -6.53
N ARG A 166 -4.81 -22.94 -6.29
CA ARG A 166 -4.63 -21.88 -7.29
C ARG A 166 -3.39 -21.01 -7.07
N VAL A 167 -2.49 -21.36 -6.15
CA VAL A 167 -1.25 -20.63 -5.88
C VAL A 167 -0.04 -21.37 -6.45
#